data_2563910c5c19361b2dc35131220e1372
#
_entry.id   2563910c5c19361b2dc35131220e1372
#
_cell.length_a   1.000
_cell.length_b   1.000
_cell.length_c   1.000
_cell.angle_alpha   90.00
_cell.angle_beta   90.00
_cell.angle_gamma   90.00
#
_symmetry.space_group_name_H-M   'P 1'
#
loop_
_entity.id
_entity.type
_entity.pdbx_description
1 polymer ?
#
loop_
_entity_poly.entity_id
_entity_poly.type
_entity_poly.pdbx_seq_one_letter_code
_entity_poly.pdbx_strand_id
1 'polypeptide(L)'
;MSAPEASDNQISEVLARLHLLPFRERHPMSLSGGQKQRLAVATALLSEKPVLIFDEPTSGLDYARMVEVSGVIRSLARHGRIVLVVTHDQEFMQRACDRVLRL
;
A
#
# COMPACT_ATOMS: atom_id res chain seq x y z
N MET A 1 -9.64 6.17 7.78
CA MET A 1 -10.37 5.05 8.44
C MET A 1 -9.41 3.93 8.78
N SER A 2 -9.33 3.58 10.01
CA SER A 2 -8.45 2.49 10.44
C SER A 2 -9.20 1.17 10.40
N ALA A 3 -8.47 0.09 10.61
CA ALA A 3 -9.02 -1.25 10.77
C ALA A 3 -9.13 -1.53 12.26
N PRO A 4 -10.29 -1.26 12.87
CA PRO A 4 -10.40 -1.34 14.34
C PRO A 4 -10.16 -2.73 14.90
N GLU A 5 -10.28 -3.76 14.06
CA GLU A 5 -10.07 -5.13 14.49
C GLU A 5 -8.61 -5.57 14.42
N ALA A 6 -7.73 -4.73 13.87
CA ALA A 6 -6.33 -5.10 13.71
C ALA A 6 -5.61 -5.13 15.06
N SER A 7 -4.90 -6.21 15.33
CA SER A 7 -4.09 -6.33 16.54
C SER A 7 -2.80 -5.52 16.40
N ASP A 8 -2.13 -5.25 17.54
CA ASP A 8 -0.83 -4.59 17.52
C ASP A 8 0.20 -5.37 16.70
N ASN A 9 0.16 -6.70 16.75
CA ASN A 9 1.07 -7.53 15.97
C ASN A 9 0.82 -7.37 14.47
N GLN A 10 -0.44 -7.34 14.06
CA GLN A 10 -0.79 -7.15 12.65
C GLN A 10 -0.34 -5.77 12.17
N ILE A 11 -0.56 -4.75 12.97
CA ILE A 11 -0.15 -3.38 12.63
C ILE A 11 1.37 -3.31 12.48
N SER A 12 2.10 -3.87 13.45
CA SER A 12 3.57 -3.87 13.40
C SER A 12 4.10 -4.63 12.18
N GLU A 13 3.50 -5.76 11.85
CA GLU A 13 3.92 -6.54 10.70
C GLU A 13 3.75 -5.78 9.39
N VAL A 14 2.59 -5.15 9.21
CA VAL A 14 2.33 -4.36 8.00
C VAL A 14 3.28 -3.18 7.91
N LEU A 15 3.49 -2.47 9.01
CA LEU A 15 4.40 -1.33 9.02
C LEU A 15 5.83 -1.75 8.72
N ALA A 16 6.25 -2.91 9.23
CA ALA A 16 7.60 -3.42 8.95
C ALA A 16 7.76 -3.74 7.46
N ARG A 17 6.76 -4.35 6.84
CA ARG A 17 6.81 -4.69 5.41
C ARG A 17 6.94 -3.45 4.53
N LEU A 18 6.43 -2.33 4.97
CA LEU A 18 6.46 -1.08 4.21
C LEU A 18 7.53 -0.12 4.72
N HIS A 19 8.41 -0.60 5.61
CA HIS A 19 9.50 0.19 6.20
C HIS A 19 9.00 1.42 6.95
N LEU A 20 7.87 1.28 7.62
CA LEU A 20 7.28 2.37 8.42
C LEU A 20 7.37 2.12 9.91
N LEU A 21 7.83 0.95 10.34
CA LEU A 21 7.86 0.61 11.75
C LEU A 21 8.60 1.63 12.63
N PRO A 22 9.76 2.17 12.20
CA PRO A 22 10.46 3.18 13.00
C PRO A 22 9.67 4.47 13.19
N PHE A 23 8.62 4.69 12.39
CA PHE A 23 7.83 5.91 12.43
C PHE A 23 6.47 5.71 13.11
N ARG A 24 6.26 4.57 13.74
CA ARG A 24 4.97 4.20 14.30
C ARG A 24 4.40 5.22 15.28
N GLU A 25 5.28 5.83 16.07
CA GLU A 25 4.88 6.81 17.06
C GLU A 25 4.89 8.25 16.55
N ARG A 26 5.26 8.45 15.30
CA ARG A 26 5.35 9.80 14.76
C ARG A 26 3.99 10.29 14.26
N HIS A 27 3.80 11.60 14.42
CA HIS A 27 2.59 12.22 13.86
C HIS A 27 2.61 12.12 12.35
N PRO A 28 1.48 11.76 11.69
CA PRO A 28 1.47 11.62 10.23
C PRO A 28 1.98 12.84 9.47
N MET A 29 1.78 14.04 10.01
CA MET A 29 2.24 15.26 9.36
C MET A 29 3.76 15.39 9.32
N SER A 30 4.48 14.60 10.12
CA SER A 30 5.94 14.65 10.15
C SER A 30 6.57 13.66 9.14
N LEU A 31 5.75 12.92 8.42
CA LEU A 31 6.26 11.93 7.46
C LEU A 31 6.53 12.58 6.10
N SER A 32 7.48 12.02 5.35
CA SER A 32 7.72 12.44 3.98
C SER A 32 6.54 12.04 3.08
N GLY A 33 6.53 12.57 1.86
CA GLY A 33 5.51 12.20 0.89
C GLY A 33 5.46 10.70 0.62
N GLY A 34 6.63 10.07 0.43
CA GLY A 34 6.70 8.64 0.22
C GLY A 34 6.25 7.84 1.43
N GLN A 35 6.58 8.31 2.63
CA GLN A 35 6.16 7.65 3.86
C GLN A 35 4.64 7.74 4.02
N LYS A 36 4.05 8.90 3.72
CA LYS A 36 2.59 9.05 3.75
C LYS A 36 1.91 8.13 2.75
N GLN A 37 2.51 7.97 1.58
CA GLN A 37 1.98 7.10 0.54
C GLN A 37 1.96 5.65 1.03
N ARG A 38 3.04 5.20 1.63
CA ARG A 38 3.12 3.84 2.17
C ARG A 38 2.17 3.66 3.36
N LEU A 39 1.98 4.71 4.15
CA LEU A 39 1.01 4.65 5.24
C LEU A 39 -0.41 4.47 4.71
N ALA A 40 -0.75 5.11 3.60
CA ALA A 40 -2.06 4.91 2.96
C ALA A 40 -2.24 3.46 2.52
N VAL A 41 -1.18 2.85 1.97
CA VAL A 41 -1.21 1.44 1.58
C VAL A 41 -1.38 0.56 2.82
N ALA A 42 -0.65 0.86 3.90
CA ALA A 42 -0.76 0.11 5.14
C ALA A 42 -2.19 0.15 5.70
N THR A 43 -2.81 1.32 5.67
CA THR A 43 -4.18 1.49 6.15
C THR A 43 -5.16 0.62 5.35
N ALA A 44 -4.98 0.60 4.03
CA ALA A 44 -5.82 -0.23 3.16
C ALA A 44 -5.62 -1.72 3.43
N LEU A 45 -4.37 -2.14 3.67
CA LEU A 45 -4.06 -3.52 4.00
C LEU A 45 -4.75 -4.00 5.25
N LEU A 46 -4.81 -3.14 6.26
CA LEU A 46 -5.41 -3.47 7.55
C LEU A 46 -6.93 -3.37 7.52
N SER A 47 -7.47 -2.76 6.48
CA SER A 47 -8.91 -2.69 6.26
C SER A 47 -9.41 -4.06 5.80
N GLU A 48 -10.63 -4.42 6.15
CA GLU A 48 -11.21 -5.69 5.72
C GLU A 48 -12.17 -5.53 4.55
N LYS A 49 -12.11 -4.41 3.85
CA LYS A 49 -12.98 -4.14 2.72
C LYS A 49 -12.63 -5.04 1.54
N PRO A 50 -13.65 -5.56 0.84
CA PRO A 50 -13.39 -6.46 -0.30
C PRO A 50 -12.89 -5.73 -1.53
N VAL A 51 -13.12 -4.43 -1.64
CA VAL A 51 -12.67 -3.61 -2.78
C VAL A 51 -11.79 -2.50 -2.25
N LEU A 52 -10.59 -2.40 -2.81
CA LEU A 52 -9.62 -1.37 -2.45
C LEU A 52 -9.27 -0.56 -3.68
N ILE A 53 -9.12 0.75 -3.51
CA ILE A 53 -8.74 1.66 -4.58
C ILE A 53 -7.49 2.41 -4.16
N PHE A 54 -6.46 2.35 -5.00
CA PHE A 54 -5.22 3.08 -4.79
C PHE A 54 -5.02 4.08 -5.91
N ASP A 55 -4.77 5.33 -5.55
CA ASP A 55 -4.51 6.39 -6.51
C ASP A 55 -3.03 6.76 -6.45
N GLU A 56 -2.29 6.43 -7.50
CA GLU A 56 -0.85 6.67 -7.62
C GLU A 56 -0.08 6.17 -6.39
N PRO A 57 -0.20 4.88 -6.04
CA PRO A 57 0.36 4.38 -4.78
C PRO A 57 1.88 4.38 -4.73
N THR A 58 2.56 4.52 -5.87
CA THR A 58 4.02 4.53 -5.91
C THR A 58 4.60 5.92 -6.17
N SER A 59 3.76 6.94 -6.20
CA SER A 59 4.22 8.31 -6.43
C SER A 59 5.22 8.72 -5.34
N GLY A 60 6.37 9.23 -5.76
CA GLY A 60 7.40 9.67 -4.82
C GLY A 60 8.26 8.56 -4.22
N LEU A 61 8.04 7.31 -4.61
CA LEU A 61 8.83 6.20 -4.11
C LEU A 61 10.01 5.91 -5.03
N ASP A 62 11.13 5.47 -4.44
CA ASP A 62 12.23 4.94 -5.22
C ASP A 62 11.88 3.54 -5.73
N TYR A 63 12.76 2.97 -6.56
CA TYR A 63 12.49 1.69 -7.18
C TYR A 63 12.27 0.57 -6.16
N ALA A 64 13.14 0.51 -5.14
CA ALA A 64 13.04 -0.55 -4.13
C ALA A 64 11.71 -0.48 -3.38
N ARG A 65 11.27 0.71 -3.01
CA ARG A 65 9.99 0.89 -2.31
C ARG A 65 8.82 0.58 -3.24
N MET A 66 8.93 0.95 -4.51
CA MET A 66 7.90 0.64 -5.50
C MET A 66 7.74 -0.88 -5.63
N VAL A 67 8.84 -1.62 -5.69
CA VAL A 67 8.78 -3.09 -5.78
C VAL A 67 8.09 -3.68 -4.55
N GLU A 68 8.41 -3.17 -3.37
CA GLU A 68 7.77 -3.65 -2.14
C GLU A 68 6.27 -3.38 -2.13
N VAL A 69 5.85 -2.20 -2.53
CA VAL A 69 4.42 -1.85 -2.60
C VAL A 69 3.71 -2.73 -3.62
N SER A 70 4.35 -2.99 -4.76
CA SER A 70 3.73 -3.83 -5.78
C SER A 70 3.49 -5.25 -5.26
N GLY A 71 4.43 -5.79 -4.49
CA GLY A 71 4.28 -7.11 -3.91
C GLY A 71 3.13 -7.19 -2.91
N VAL A 72 2.99 -6.14 -2.11
CA VAL A 72 1.91 -6.04 -1.13
C VAL A 72 0.55 -5.98 -1.82
N ILE A 73 0.43 -5.14 -2.83
CA ILE A 73 -0.84 -4.98 -3.57
C ILE A 73 -1.21 -6.28 -4.28
N ARG A 74 -0.23 -6.94 -4.88
CA ARG A 74 -0.49 -8.23 -5.53
C ARG A 74 -0.96 -9.28 -4.53
N SER A 75 -0.39 -9.26 -3.33
CA SER A 75 -0.81 -10.16 -2.26
C SER A 75 -2.28 -9.96 -1.88
N LEU A 76 -2.75 -8.71 -1.85
CA LEU A 76 -4.15 -8.43 -1.56
C LEU A 76 -5.08 -9.09 -2.57
N ALA A 77 -4.74 -8.98 -3.85
CA ALA A 77 -5.55 -9.59 -4.91
C ALA A 77 -5.60 -11.10 -4.78
N ARG A 78 -4.49 -11.72 -4.38
CA ARG A 78 -4.43 -13.18 -4.18
C ARG A 78 -5.30 -13.67 -3.05
N HIS A 79 -5.63 -12.79 -2.10
CA HIS A 79 -6.49 -13.14 -0.97
C HIS A 79 -7.95 -12.80 -1.23
N GLY A 80 -8.33 -12.71 -2.50
CA GLY A 80 -9.72 -12.56 -2.88
C GLY A 80 -10.27 -11.15 -2.86
N ARG A 81 -9.41 -10.16 -2.69
CA ARG A 81 -9.84 -8.76 -2.74
C ARG A 81 -9.74 -8.23 -4.16
N ILE A 82 -10.64 -7.32 -4.50
CA ILE A 82 -10.57 -6.60 -5.76
C ILE A 82 -9.75 -5.34 -5.52
N VAL A 83 -8.68 -5.17 -6.28
CA VAL A 83 -7.80 -4.02 -6.13
C VAL A 83 -7.80 -3.22 -7.42
N LEU A 84 -8.19 -1.96 -7.33
CA LEU A 84 -8.18 -1.03 -8.46
C LEU A 84 -7.06 -0.03 -8.23
N VAL A 85 -6.23 0.17 -9.24
CA VAL A 85 -5.08 1.07 -9.14
C VAL A 85 -5.15 2.08 -10.28
N VAL A 86 -5.03 3.36 -9.94
CA VAL A 86 -4.87 4.43 -10.92
C VAL A 86 -3.41 4.84 -10.88
N THR A 87 -2.69 4.69 -11.99
CA THR A 87 -1.27 4.99 -12.02
C THR A 87 -0.77 5.26 -13.43
N HIS A 88 0.31 6.02 -13.55
CA HIS A 88 1.06 6.20 -14.79
C HIS A 88 2.37 5.39 -14.79
N ASP A 89 2.66 4.69 -13.72
CA ASP A 89 3.90 3.93 -13.56
C ASP A 89 3.81 2.59 -14.29
N GLN A 90 4.43 2.51 -15.45
CA GLN A 90 4.40 1.30 -16.29
C GLN A 90 5.03 0.10 -15.61
N GLU A 91 6.14 0.32 -14.93
CA GLU A 91 6.84 -0.76 -14.22
C GLU A 91 5.96 -1.33 -13.12
N PHE A 92 5.30 -0.45 -12.37
CA PHE A 92 4.40 -0.87 -11.31
C PHE A 92 3.21 -1.65 -11.87
N MET A 93 2.64 -1.20 -12.98
CA MET A 93 1.54 -1.92 -13.62
C MET A 93 1.93 -3.36 -13.96
N GLN A 94 3.12 -3.55 -14.52
CA GLN A 94 3.58 -4.88 -14.90
C GLN A 94 3.79 -5.78 -13.69
N ARG A 95 4.21 -5.21 -12.57
CA ARG A 95 4.49 -5.98 -11.37
C ARG A 95 3.25 -6.31 -10.55
N ALA A 96 2.30 -5.40 -10.51
CA ALA A 96 1.18 -5.48 -9.58
C ALA A 96 -0.15 -5.86 -10.20
N CYS A 97 -0.34 -5.61 -11.49
CA CYS A 97 -1.67 -5.67 -12.09
C CYS A 97 -1.82 -6.84 -13.05
N ASP A 98 -2.99 -7.48 -13.00
CA ASP A 98 -3.34 -8.56 -13.94
C ASP A 98 -3.95 -8.02 -15.22
N ARG A 99 -4.63 -6.88 -15.13
CA ARG A 99 -5.30 -6.25 -16.25
C ARG A 99 -5.05 -4.76 -16.23
N VAL A 100 -4.91 -4.19 -17.43
CA VAL A 100 -4.71 -2.75 -17.58
C VAL A 100 -5.81 -2.22 -18.49
N LEU A 101 -6.50 -1.19 -18.02
CA LEU A 101 -7.48 -0.46 -18.82
C LEU A 101 -6.88 0.87 -19.22
N ARG A 102 -7.03 1.20 -20.49
CA ARG A 102 -6.59 2.49 -21.03
C ARG A 102 -7.83 3.32 -21.33
N LEU A 103 -7.90 4.46 -20.71
CA LEU A 103 -9.04 5.37 -20.89
C LEU A 103 -8.75 6.45 -21.90
#